data_928db8b82b9cf571bd6ccdd8942df8bf
#
_entry.id   928db8b82b9cf571bd6ccdd8942df8bf
#
_cell.length_a   1.000
_cell.length_b   1.000
_cell.length_c   1.000
_cell.angle_alpha   90.00
_cell.angle_beta   90.00
_cell.angle_gamma   90.00
#
_symmetry.space_group_name_H-M   'P 1'
#
loop_
_entity.id
_entity.type
_entity.pdbx_description
1 polymer ?
#
loop_
_entity_poly.entity_id
_entity_poly.type
_entity_poly.pdbx_seq_one_letter_code
_entity_poly.pdbx_strand_id
1 'polypeptide(L)'
;MNLKNEKTEIPCPGGGRVIKTTYGDLARKSSLKSSKGHEYKFKSSDQSKLKRAMDKLEKLQKDFEKNMERAQKEFGESLNDVIGNADIVLKK
;
A
#
# COMPACT_ATOMS: atom_id res chain seq x y z
N MET A 1 1.89 -2.05 -17.83
CA MET A 1 0.97 -2.03 -16.69
C MET A 1 1.35 -0.91 -15.74
N ASN A 2 0.40 -0.10 -15.32
CA ASN A 2 0.68 0.98 -14.37
C ASN A 2 0.20 0.55 -12.98
N LEU A 3 1.12 -0.04 -12.22
CA LEU A 3 0.81 -0.58 -10.90
C LEU A 3 0.31 0.50 -9.93
N LYS A 4 0.80 1.72 -10.08
CA LYS A 4 0.42 2.84 -9.21
C LYS A 4 -1.06 3.18 -9.30
N ASN A 5 -1.67 2.94 -10.46
CA ASN A 5 -3.08 3.24 -10.68
C ASN A 5 -4.01 2.07 -10.33
N GLU A 6 -3.45 0.92 -9.96
CA GLU A 6 -4.27 -0.22 -9.58
C GLU A 6 -4.97 0.03 -8.26
N LYS A 7 -6.26 -0.31 -8.24
CA LYS A 7 -7.11 -0.11 -7.07
C LYS A 7 -6.93 -1.25 -6.09
N THR A 8 -6.99 -0.92 -4.81
CA THR A 8 -6.98 -1.90 -3.74
C THR A 8 -7.90 -1.45 -2.62
N GLU A 9 -8.16 -2.35 -1.69
CA GLU A 9 -8.99 -2.06 -0.55
C GLU A 9 -8.24 -2.42 0.73
N ILE A 10 -8.31 -1.57 1.73
CA ILE A 10 -7.71 -1.85 3.03
C ILE A 10 -8.79 -1.80 4.10
N PRO A 11 -8.63 -2.59 5.19
CA PRO A 11 -9.66 -2.61 6.23
C PRO A 11 -9.73 -1.27 6.97
N CYS A 12 -10.94 -0.88 7.36
CA CYS A 12 -11.11 0.29 8.21
C CYS A 12 -10.59 -0.04 9.62
N PRO A 13 -9.73 0.79 10.22
CA PRO A 13 -9.15 0.48 11.53
C PRO A 13 -10.16 0.41 12.67
N GLY A 14 -11.29 1.10 12.52
CA GLY A 14 -12.36 1.04 13.52
C GLY A 14 -13.47 0.05 13.19
N GLY A 15 -13.27 -0.80 12.19
CA GLY A 15 -14.29 -1.71 11.70
C GLY A 15 -15.22 -1.03 10.69
N GLY A 16 -16.06 -1.82 10.03
CA GLY A 16 -16.99 -1.31 9.03
C GLY A 16 -16.48 -1.50 7.62
N ARG A 17 -16.79 -0.54 6.74
CA ARG A 17 -16.45 -0.66 5.32
C ARG A 17 -14.97 -0.51 5.05
N VAL A 18 -14.48 -1.20 4.02
CA VAL A 18 -13.10 -1.07 3.58
C VAL A 18 -12.86 0.31 2.98
N ILE A 19 -11.61 0.76 3.04
CA ILE A 19 -11.18 2.00 2.41
C ILE A 19 -10.67 1.66 1.01
N LYS A 20 -11.27 2.25 -0.01
CA LYS A 20 -10.83 2.06 -1.39
C LYS A 20 -9.74 3.06 -1.71
N THR A 21 -8.64 2.57 -2.27
CA THR A 21 -7.49 3.39 -2.58
C THR A 21 -6.72 2.79 -3.76
N THR A 22 -5.57 3.37 -4.08
CA THR A 22 -4.65 2.82 -5.08
C THR A 22 -3.31 2.57 -4.44
N TYR A 23 -2.50 1.70 -5.07
CA TYR A 23 -1.15 1.45 -4.55
C TYR A 23 -0.29 2.72 -4.58
N GLY A 24 -0.48 3.57 -5.61
CA GLY A 24 0.22 4.84 -5.68
C GLY A 24 -0.12 5.76 -4.51
N ASP A 25 -1.39 5.81 -4.13
CA ASP A 25 -1.83 6.61 -3.00
C ASP A 25 -1.26 6.09 -1.68
N LEU A 26 -1.21 4.76 -1.50
CA LEU A 26 -0.60 4.16 -0.31
C LEU A 26 0.88 4.52 -0.18
N ALA A 27 1.58 4.67 -1.31
CA ALA A 27 2.99 5.02 -1.31
C ALA A 27 3.25 6.52 -1.23
N ARG A 28 2.25 7.35 -1.52
CA ARG A 28 2.42 8.79 -1.65
C ARG A 28 1.73 9.60 -0.56
N LYS A 29 0.50 9.28 -0.24
CA LYS A 29 -0.26 10.06 0.74
C LYS A 29 0.21 9.78 2.15
N SER A 30 0.33 10.83 2.95
CA SER A 30 0.74 10.69 4.34
C SER A 30 -0.33 10.03 5.20
N SER A 31 -1.59 10.07 4.78
CA SER A 31 -2.68 9.46 5.52
C SER A 31 -3.85 9.12 4.61
N LEU A 32 -4.70 8.20 5.08
CA LEU A 32 -5.97 7.85 4.46
C LEU A 32 -7.05 7.81 5.54
N LYS A 33 -8.21 8.36 5.21
CA LYS A 33 -9.36 8.38 6.12
C LYS A 33 -10.47 7.46 5.62
N SER A 34 -11.13 6.81 6.56
CA SER A 34 -12.34 6.05 6.27
C SER A 34 -13.55 6.97 6.26
N SER A 35 -14.70 6.46 5.79
CA SER A 35 -15.95 7.20 5.80
C SER A 35 -16.41 7.57 7.21
N LYS A 36 -15.95 6.84 8.22
CA LYS A 36 -16.27 7.13 9.63
C LYS A 36 -15.29 8.09 10.29
N GLY A 37 -14.29 8.59 9.55
CA GLY A 37 -13.30 9.51 10.08
C GLY A 37 -12.10 8.85 10.76
N HIS A 38 -12.04 7.52 10.76
CA HIS A 38 -10.84 6.82 11.24
C HIS A 38 -9.73 7.02 10.22
N GLU A 39 -8.49 7.08 10.69
CA GLU A 39 -7.38 7.47 9.85
C GLU A 39 -6.18 6.56 10.05
N TYR A 40 -5.51 6.20 8.93
CA TYR A 40 -4.17 5.63 8.93
C TYR A 40 -3.18 6.76 8.67
N LYS A 41 -2.17 6.85 9.51
CA LYS A 41 -1.02 7.75 9.28
C LYS A 41 0.18 6.90 8.94
N PHE A 42 0.64 6.99 7.70
CA PHE A 42 1.70 6.13 7.18
C PHE A 42 3.09 6.67 7.52
N LYS A 43 4.02 5.76 7.75
CA LYS A 43 5.41 6.12 7.98
C LYS A 43 6.12 6.25 6.64
N SER A 44 6.88 7.33 6.47
CA SER A 44 7.57 7.59 5.20
C SER A 44 8.57 6.51 4.83
N SER A 45 9.23 5.90 5.83
CA SER A 45 10.18 4.81 5.58
C SER A 45 9.50 3.60 4.95
N ASP A 46 8.30 3.25 5.42
CA ASP A 46 7.53 2.13 4.87
C ASP A 46 7.01 2.47 3.48
N GLN A 47 6.59 3.72 3.26
CA GLN A 47 6.13 4.18 1.96
C GLN A 47 7.26 4.16 0.93
N SER A 48 8.49 4.50 1.34
CA SER A 48 9.67 4.43 0.47
C SER A 48 9.96 3.00 0.04
N LYS A 49 9.82 2.05 0.97
CA LYS A 49 9.98 0.63 0.65
C LYS A 49 8.92 0.15 -0.34
N LEU A 50 7.67 0.56 -0.14
CA LEU A 50 6.57 0.20 -1.03
C LEU A 50 6.80 0.75 -2.43
N LYS A 51 7.22 2.02 -2.52
CA LYS A 51 7.51 2.65 -3.80
C LYS A 51 8.61 1.92 -4.55
N ARG A 52 9.69 1.55 -3.86
CA ARG A 52 10.78 0.78 -4.47
C ARG A 52 10.34 -0.60 -4.92
N ALA A 53 9.49 -1.26 -4.13
CA ALA A 53 8.96 -2.56 -4.49
C ALA A 53 8.08 -2.49 -5.73
N MET A 54 7.26 -1.44 -5.85
CA MET A 54 6.45 -1.22 -7.05
C MET A 54 7.30 -0.93 -8.28
N ASP A 55 8.31 -0.09 -8.14
CA ASP A 55 9.22 0.22 -9.26
C ASP A 55 9.95 -1.03 -9.72
N LYS A 56 10.36 -1.88 -8.80
CA LYS A 56 11.03 -3.14 -9.11
C LYS A 56 10.10 -4.09 -9.87
N LEU A 57 8.84 -4.17 -9.45
CA LEU A 57 7.83 -4.97 -10.14
C LEU A 57 7.61 -4.49 -11.56
N GLU A 58 7.47 -3.18 -11.75
CA GLU A 58 7.26 -2.60 -13.07
C GLU A 58 8.44 -2.89 -14.00
N LYS A 59 9.67 -2.82 -13.49
CA LYS A 59 10.86 -3.17 -14.25
C LYS A 59 10.90 -4.65 -14.62
N LEU A 60 10.55 -5.51 -13.68
CA LEU A 60 10.65 -6.95 -13.86
C LEU A 60 9.57 -7.52 -14.77
N GLN A 61 8.48 -6.82 -14.97
CA GLN A 61 7.47 -7.22 -15.95
C GLN A 61 8.03 -7.26 -17.37
N LYS A 62 9.10 -6.51 -17.62
CA LYS A 62 9.76 -6.53 -18.92
C LYS A 62 10.70 -7.73 -19.07
N ASP A 63 11.19 -8.29 -17.96
CA ASP A 63 12.30 -9.24 -18.05
C ASP A 63 11.96 -10.69 -17.74
N PHE A 64 11.15 -11.06 -16.85
CA PHE A 64 10.73 -12.44 -16.72
C PHE A 64 10.13 -13.01 -15.48
N GLU A 65 9.41 -14.12 -15.69
CA GLU A 65 8.62 -14.88 -14.73
C GLU A 65 9.39 -15.35 -13.48
N LYS A 66 10.67 -15.68 -13.62
CA LYS A 66 11.46 -16.17 -12.48
C LYS A 66 11.66 -15.17 -11.37
N ASN A 67 11.74 -13.90 -11.75
CA ASN A 67 11.93 -12.84 -10.76
C ASN A 67 10.60 -12.23 -10.31
N MET A 68 9.53 -12.53 -11.03
CA MET A 68 8.19 -12.02 -10.70
C MET A 68 7.69 -12.51 -9.35
N GLU A 69 7.86 -13.82 -9.07
CA GLU A 69 7.41 -14.39 -7.81
C GLU A 69 8.06 -13.70 -6.60
N ARG A 70 9.36 -13.50 -6.67
CA ARG A 70 10.12 -12.84 -5.60
C ARG A 70 9.71 -11.39 -5.45
N ALA A 71 9.55 -10.68 -6.58
CA ALA A 71 9.15 -9.28 -6.57
C ALA A 71 7.72 -9.09 -6.05
N GLN A 72 6.81 -10.01 -6.39
CA GLN A 72 5.46 -9.98 -5.86
C GLN A 72 5.43 -10.20 -4.35
N LYS A 73 6.29 -11.08 -3.85
CA LYS A 73 6.40 -11.31 -2.42
C LYS A 73 6.92 -10.06 -1.71
N GLU A 74 7.96 -9.43 -2.24
CA GLU A 74 8.50 -8.19 -1.69
C GLU A 74 7.45 -7.07 -1.70
N PHE A 75 6.69 -6.97 -2.77
CA PHE A 75 5.61 -5.99 -2.88
C PHE A 75 4.55 -6.23 -1.80
N GLY A 76 4.13 -7.48 -1.63
CA GLY A 76 3.15 -7.84 -0.61
C GLY A 76 3.63 -7.55 0.80
N GLU A 77 4.89 -7.85 1.09
CA GLU A 77 5.48 -7.56 2.39
C GLU A 77 5.57 -6.05 2.64
N SER A 78 5.98 -5.28 1.64
CA SER A 78 6.06 -3.83 1.75
C SER A 78 4.68 -3.21 1.95
N LEU A 79 3.67 -3.73 1.25
CA LEU A 79 2.30 -3.28 1.41
C LEU A 79 1.80 -3.54 2.82
N ASN A 80 2.06 -4.75 3.34
CA ASN A 80 1.70 -5.11 4.71
C ASN A 80 2.41 -4.23 5.74
N ASP A 81 3.68 -3.89 5.49
CA ASP A 81 4.45 -3.03 6.39
C ASP A 81 3.86 -1.62 6.42
N VAL A 82 3.48 -1.07 5.26
CA VAL A 82 2.88 0.26 5.20
C VAL A 82 1.59 0.29 6.03
N ILE A 83 0.75 -0.71 5.87
CA ILE A 83 -0.54 -0.79 6.58
C ILE A 83 -0.34 -1.15 8.05
N GLY A 84 0.50 -2.16 8.32
CA GLY A 84 0.71 -2.67 9.67
C GLY A 84 1.42 -1.71 10.61
N ASN A 85 2.34 -0.89 10.05
CA ASN A 85 3.11 0.08 10.84
C ASN A 85 2.48 1.46 10.87
N ALA A 86 1.37 1.66 10.15
CA ALA A 86 0.69 2.94 10.13
C ALA A 86 0.09 3.26 11.51
N ASP A 87 0.16 4.51 11.90
CA ASP A 87 -0.52 4.97 13.10
C ASP A 87 -2.01 5.06 12.83
N ILE A 88 -2.80 4.46 13.72
CA ILE A 88 -4.25 4.40 13.56
C ILE A 88 -4.89 5.45 14.43
N VAL A 89 -5.68 6.33 13.83
CA VAL A 89 -6.43 7.36 14.54
C VAL A 89 -7.91 7.02 14.45
N LEU A 90 -8.51 6.71 15.60
CA LEU A 90 -9.92 6.38 15.68
C LEU A 90 -10.71 7.60 16.14
N LYS A 91 -11.69 7.99 15.35
CA LYS A 91 -12.61 9.07 15.72
C LYS A 91 -13.81 8.50 16.45
N LYS A 92 -14.16 9.14 17.54
CA LYS A 92 -15.36 8.79 18.30
C LYS A 92 -16.58 9.51 17.76
#